data_583a751aef99c65e711919227f33f1e4
#
_entry.id   583a751aef99c65e711919227f33f1e4
#
_cell.length_a   1.000
_cell.length_b   1.000
_cell.length_c   1.000
_cell.angle_alpha   90.00
_cell.angle_beta   90.00
_cell.angle_gamma   90.00
#
_symmetry.space_group_name_H-M   'P 1'
#
loop_
_entity.id
_entity.type
_entity.pdbx_description
1 polymer ?
#
loop_
_entity_poly.entity_id
_entity_poly.type
_entity_poly.pdbx_seq_one_letter_code
_entity_poly.pdbx_strand_id
1 'polypeptide(L)'
;VSARGPSRSRVTLLNGLGVDLRVLPAERWGTLLCYFTGSKDHNVKLRELALKKGLSLNEHAFTPVDGGAEILCATEEEVYKQLGLLYIPPRIREDRGEIEAAAARRLPNLVEEQDILSDLHMHTVWSDGTLSVLEMAKAAQQRGLRAVVITDHSVSLGVTNGLSIERL
;
A
#
# COMPACT_ATOMS: atom_id res chain seq x y z
N VAL A 1 -15.08 -10.59 -22.21
CA VAL A 1 -14.41 -9.28 -22.38
C VAL A 1 -15.50 -8.25 -22.58
N SER A 2 -15.64 -7.27 -21.68
CA SER A 2 -16.68 -6.23 -21.76
C SER A 2 -16.18 -4.95 -22.46
N ALA A 3 -14.85 -4.75 -22.52
CA ALA A 3 -14.21 -3.68 -23.28
C ALA A 3 -12.79 -4.09 -23.68
N ARG A 4 -12.33 -3.62 -24.86
CA ARG A 4 -10.98 -3.83 -25.39
C ARG A 4 -10.51 -2.58 -26.12
N GLY A 5 -9.36 -2.06 -25.75
CA GLY A 5 -8.70 -0.93 -26.40
C GLY A 5 -7.17 -1.07 -26.32
N PRO A 6 -6.41 -0.17 -26.96
CA PRO A 6 -4.96 -0.25 -27.03
C PRO A 6 -4.26 -0.12 -25.66
N SER A 7 -4.84 0.64 -24.73
CA SER A 7 -4.27 0.87 -23.39
C SER A 7 -5.15 0.37 -22.26
N ARG A 8 -6.35 -0.13 -22.57
CA ARG A 8 -7.31 -0.60 -21.55
C ARG A 8 -8.09 -1.81 -22.03
N SER A 9 -8.23 -2.79 -21.15
CA SER A 9 -9.16 -3.91 -21.33
C SER A 9 -9.94 -4.12 -20.05
N ARG A 10 -11.23 -4.47 -20.17
CA ARG A 10 -12.07 -4.87 -19.05
C ARG A 10 -12.61 -6.26 -19.29
N VAL A 11 -12.47 -7.12 -18.32
CA VAL A 11 -13.04 -8.47 -18.33
C VAL A 11 -13.88 -8.70 -17.07
N THR A 12 -14.92 -9.51 -17.19
CA THR A 12 -15.64 -10.04 -16.05
C THR A 12 -15.31 -11.52 -15.96
N LEU A 13 -14.80 -11.96 -14.82
CA LEU A 13 -14.49 -13.36 -14.55
C LEU A 13 -15.77 -14.18 -14.36
N LEU A 14 -15.66 -15.51 -14.41
CA LEU A 14 -16.81 -16.41 -14.25
C LEU A 14 -17.52 -16.26 -12.90
N ASN A 15 -16.80 -15.84 -11.86
CA ASN A 15 -17.36 -15.55 -10.53
C ASN A 15 -17.98 -14.15 -10.40
N GLY A 16 -18.09 -13.39 -11.51
CA GLY A 16 -18.65 -12.05 -11.54
C GLY A 16 -17.67 -10.90 -11.22
N LEU A 17 -16.43 -11.22 -10.84
CA LEU A 17 -15.42 -10.18 -10.53
C LEU A 17 -15.03 -9.42 -11.81
N GLY A 18 -15.14 -8.08 -11.76
CA GLY A 18 -14.64 -7.18 -12.81
C GLY A 18 -13.16 -6.93 -12.66
N VAL A 19 -12.41 -7.07 -13.75
CA VAL A 19 -10.96 -6.78 -13.81
C VAL A 19 -10.71 -5.76 -14.90
N ASP A 20 -10.07 -4.65 -14.53
CA ASP A 20 -9.56 -3.64 -15.46
C ASP A 20 -8.04 -3.79 -15.60
N LEU A 21 -7.59 -4.03 -16.83
CA LEU A 21 -6.17 -4.05 -17.18
C LEU A 21 -5.80 -2.74 -17.88
N ARG A 22 -4.71 -2.10 -17.43
CA ARG A 22 -4.10 -0.97 -18.10
C ARG A 22 -2.70 -1.33 -18.56
N VAL A 23 -2.37 -0.91 -19.77
CA VAL A 23 -1.04 -1.12 -20.36
C VAL A 23 -0.59 0.20 -21.00
N LEU A 24 0.46 0.77 -20.45
CA LEU A 24 1.08 2.00 -20.95
C LEU A 24 2.59 1.77 -21.14
N PRO A 25 3.25 2.60 -21.98
CA PRO A 25 4.70 2.62 -22.08
C PRO A 25 5.36 2.89 -20.72
N ALA A 26 6.56 2.33 -20.50
CA ALA A 26 7.27 2.40 -19.21
C ALA A 26 7.52 3.84 -18.74
N GLU A 27 7.76 4.76 -19.65
CA GLU A 27 7.97 6.18 -19.35
C GLU A 27 6.73 6.91 -18.77
N ARG A 28 5.56 6.25 -18.77
CA ARG A 28 4.30 6.75 -18.19
C ARG A 28 3.90 6.00 -16.90
N TRP A 29 4.74 5.06 -16.48
CA TRP A 29 4.40 4.16 -15.37
C TRP A 29 4.18 4.91 -14.04
N GLY A 30 4.98 5.94 -13.76
CA GLY A 30 4.87 6.71 -12.52
C GLY A 30 3.54 7.42 -12.39
N THR A 31 3.05 8.10 -13.45
CA THR A 31 1.74 8.76 -13.42
C THR A 31 0.59 7.76 -13.34
N LEU A 32 0.70 6.63 -14.05
CA LEU A 32 -0.28 5.56 -14.00
C LEU A 32 -0.37 4.96 -12.59
N LEU A 33 0.77 4.64 -11.98
CA LEU A 33 0.84 4.04 -10.65
C LEU A 33 0.27 4.99 -9.59
N CYS A 34 0.67 6.26 -9.57
CA CYS A 34 0.10 7.27 -8.68
C CYS A 34 -1.43 7.35 -8.82
N TYR A 35 -1.93 7.40 -10.07
CA TYR A 35 -3.36 7.52 -10.34
C TYR A 35 -4.15 6.34 -9.76
N PHE A 36 -3.68 5.09 -9.95
CA PHE A 36 -4.38 3.88 -9.52
C PHE A 36 -4.15 3.52 -8.04
N THR A 37 -3.05 3.97 -7.45
CA THR A 37 -2.80 3.78 -6.03
C THR A 37 -3.72 4.65 -5.16
N GLY A 38 -3.98 5.89 -5.56
CA GLY A 38 -4.84 6.81 -4.82
C GLY A 38 -4.15 7.36 -3.55
N SER A 39 -4.92 7.74 -2.55
CA SER A 39 -6.39 7.73 -2.54
C SER A 39 -6.99 8.70 -3.58
N LYS A 40 -8.32 8.67 -3.73
CA LYS A 40 -9.01 9.61 -4.62
C LYS A 40 -8.75 11.06 -4.20
N ASP A 41 -8.87 11.35 -2.91
CA ASP A 41 -8.75 12.71 -2.39
C ASP A 41 -7.31 13.20 -2.51
N HIS A 42 -6.32 12.36 -2.22
CA HIS A 42 -4.92 12.64 -2.49
C HIS A 42 -4.68 13.01 -3.96
N ASN A 43 -5.19 12.19 -4.89
CA ASN A 43 -5.04 12.45 -6.34
C ASN A 43 -5.75 13.75 -6.78
N VAL A 44 -6.88 14.12 -6.17
CA VAL A 44 -7.54 15.40 -6.42
C VAL A 44 -6.62 16.54 -6.03
N LYS A 45 -6.01 16.49 -4.85
CA LYS A 45 -5.06 17.50 -4.38
C LYS A 45 -3.81 17.62 -5.24
N LEU A 46 -3.23 16.48 -5.69
CA LEU A 46 -2.10 16.52 -6.61
C LEU A 46 -2.45 17.22 -7.93
N ARG A 47 -3.66 16.97 -8.47
CA ARG A 47 -4.14 17.64 -9.69
C ARG A 47 -4.37 19.13 -9.48
N GLU A 48 -4.96 19.53 -8.34
CA GLU A 48 -5.10 20.95 -7.98
C GLU A 48 -3.73 21.65 -7.88
N LEU A 49 -2.74 20.97 -7.28
CA LEU A 49 -1.38 21.50 -7.18
C LEU A 49 -0.71 21.60 -8.57
N ALA A 50 -0.92 20.61 -9.43
CA ALA A 50 -0.45 20.64 -10.81
C ALA A 50 -1.05 21.84 -11.56
N LEU A 51 -2.36 22.05 -11.46
CA LEU A 51 -3.04 23.19 -12.10
C LEU A 51 -2.49 24.53 -11.61
N LYS A 52 -2.21 24.71 -10.33
CA LYS A 52 -1.55 25.92 -9.78
C LYS A 52 -0.17 26.17 -10.40
N LYS A 53 0.45 25.14 -10.94
CA LYS A 53 1.74 25.21 -11.65
C LYS A 53 1.60 25.28 -13.18
N GLY A 54 0.39 25.48 -13.71
CA GLY A 54 0.13 25.52 -15.13
C GLY A 54 0.19 24.14 -15.81
N LEU A 55 0.02 23.06 -15.06
CA LEU A 55 0.07 21.68 -15.54
C LEU A 55 -1.26 20.96 -15.30
N SER A 56 -1.70 20.16 -16.24
CA SER A 56 -2.78 19.18 -16.07
C SER A 56 -2.17 17.80 -15.81
N LEU A 57 -2.58 17.11 -14.75
CA LEU A 57 -2.10 15.78 -14.41
C LEU A 57 -3.20 14.74 -14.60
N ASN A 58 -2.89 13.67 -15.31
CA ASN A 58 -3.75 12.49 -15.47
C ASN A 58 -2.91 11.20 -15.40
N GLU A 59 -3.53 10.05 -15.70
CA GLU A 59 -2.85 8.75 -15.64
C GLU A 59 -1.76 8.57 -16.71
N HIS A 60 -1.68 9.45 -17.71
CA HIS A 60 -0.72 9.34 -18.81
C HIS A 60 0.52 10.21 -18.61
N ALA A 61 0.34 11.46 -18.14
CA ALA A 61 1.41 12.44 -18.08
C ALA A 61 0.99 13.73 -17.36
N PHE A 62 1.93 14.66 -17.20
CA PHE A 62 1.61 16.07 -17.04
C PHE A 62 1.57 16.73 -18.43
N THR A 63 0.57 17.59 -18.64
CA THR A 63 0.43 18.35 -19.88
C THR A 63 0.38 19.85 -19.51
N PRO A 64 1.21 20.73 -20.11
CA PRO A 64 1.09 22.17 -19.90
C PRO A 64 -0.30 22.67 -20.33
N VAL A 65 -0.94 23.50 -19.51
CA VAL A 65 -2.29 24.02 -19.77
C VAL A 65 -2.31 24.91 -21.03
N ASP A 66 -1.24 25.66 -21.27
CA ASP A 66 -1.11 26.54 -22.43
C ASP A 66 -0.60 25.80 -23.69
N GLY A 67 -0.57 24.48 -23.64
CA GLY A 67 -0.06 23.64 -24.72
C GLY A 67 1.44 23.39 -24.62
N GLY A 68 1.90 22.36 -25.33
CA GLY A 68 3.31 21.97 -25.34
C GLY A 68 3.50 20.46 -25.22
N ALA A 69 4.75 20.02 -25.08
CA ALA A 69 5.09 18.62 -24.93
C ALA A 69 4.65 18.08 -23.56
N GLU A 70 4.16 16.84 -23.57
CA GLU A 70 3.88 16.13 -22.33
C GLU A 70 5.17 15.90 -21.52
N ILE A 71 5.06 15.97 -20.19
CA ILE A 71 6.13 15.62 -19.26
C ILE A 71 5.81 14.21 -18.74
N LEU A 72 6.64 13.26 -19.15
CA LEU A 72 6.50 11.85 -18.79
C LEU A 72 7.22 11.57 -17.48
N CYS A 73 6.67 10.69 -16.68
CA CYS A 73 7.26 10.26 -15.41
C CYS A 73 7.25 8.73 -15.36
N ALA A 74 8.42 8.14 -15.40
CA ALA A 74 8.61 6.70 -15.34
C ALA A 74 8.44 6.15 -13.91
N THR A 75 8.65 6.99 -12.89
CA THR A 75 8.51 6.63 -11.48
C THR A 75 7.59 7.59 -10.74
N GLU A 76 7.04 7.15 -9.61
CA GLU A 76 6.22 8.02 -8.76
C GLU A 76 7.04 9.17 -8.17
N GLU A 77 8.33 8.95 -7.85
CA GLU A 77 9.23 9.99 -7.35
C GLU A 77 9.35 11.16 -8.35
N GLU A 78 9.38 10.85 -9.63
CA GLU A 78 9.40 11.87 -10.69
C GLU A 78 8.10 12.69 -10.71
N VAL A 79 6.94 12.04 -10.47
CA VAL A 79 5.64 12.74 -10.35
C VAL A 79 5.68 13.74 -9.19
N TYR A 80 6.11 13.31 -8.00
CA TYR A 80 6.21 14.20 -6.84
C TYR A 80 7.25 15.29 -7.03
N LYS A 81 8.41 14.96 -7.61
CA LYS A 81 9.46 15.92 -7.95
C LYS A 81 8.96 17.01 -8.89
N GLN A 82 8.16 16.66 -9.91
CA GLN A 82 7.56 17.62 -10.84
C GLN A 82 6.65 18.62 -10.12
N LEU A 83 6.01 18.18 -9.03
CA LEU A 83 5.20 19.04 -8.17
C LEU A 83 6.00 19.79 -7.10
N GLY A 84 7.32 19.55 -6.99
CA GLY A 84 8.18 20.14 -5.96
C GLY A 84 8.00 19.52 -4.57
N LEU A 85 7.50 18.29 -4.52
CA LEU A 85 7.23 17.53 -3.30
C LEU A 85 8.32 16.47 -3.06
N LEU A 86 8.52 16.10 -1.79
CA LEU A 86 9.12 14.81 -1.47
C LEU A 86 8.18 13.69 -1.91
N TYR A 87 8.75 12.53 -2.24
CA TYR A 87 7.95 11.33 -2.48
C TYR A 87 7.09 10.99 -1.27
N ILE A 88 5.80 10.80 -1.50
CA ILE A 88 4.85 10.46 -0.45
C ILE A 88 4.56 8.96 -0.55
N PRO A 89 4.90 8.16 0.47
CA PRO A 89 4.60 6.73 0.48
C PRO A 89 3.10 6.44 0.38
N PRO A 90 2.67 5.39 -0.34
CA PRO A 90 1.25 5.04 -0.51
C PRO A 90 0.46 4.94 0.79
N ARG A 91 1.11 4.48 1.87
CA ARG A 91 0.50 4.27 3.19
C ARG A 91 -0.09 5.53 3.85
N ILE A 92 0.31 6.72 3.40
CA ILE A 92 -0.15 7.99 3.98
C ILE A 92 -0.85 8.90 2.97
N ARG A 93 -1.21 8.42 1.77
CA ARG A 93 -1.87 9.20 0.71
C ARG A 93 -3.37 9.32 0.96
N GLU A 94 -3.79 10.10 1.97
CA GLU A 94 -5.19 10.18 2.41
C GLU A 94 -5.74 11.63 2.48
N ASP A 95 -5.02 12.61 1.93
CA ASP A 95 -5.33 14.05 2.03
C ASP A 95 -5.53 14.51 3.49
N ARG A 96 -4.59 14.12 4.37
CA ARG A 96 -4.58 14.46 5.80
C ARG A 96 -3.39 15.33 6.20
N GLY A 97 -2.85 16.09 5.24
CA GLY A 97 -1.73 17.00 5.46
C GLY A 97 -0.38 16.47 4.97
N GLU A 98 -0.35 15.28 4.36
CA GLU A 98 0.88 14.70 3.83
C GLU A 98 1.47 15.50 2.67
N ILE A 99 0.63 16.17 1.87
CA ILE A 99 1.07 16.99 0.74
C ILE A 99 1.80 18.23 1.24
N GLU A 100 1.24 18.91 2.25
CA GLU A 100 1.86 20.06 2.90
C GLU A 100 3.15 19.67 3.64
N ALA A 101 3.14 18.49 4.30
CA ALA A 101 4.33 17.95 4.94
C ALA A 101 5.43 17.63 3.93
N ALA A 102 5.10 17.06 2.77
CA ALA A 102 6.04 16.79 1.69
C ALA A 102 6.62 18.06 1.08
N ALA A 103 5.80 19.08 0.88
CA ALA A 103 6.24 20.41 0.41
C ALA A 103 7.19 21.08 1.43
N ALA A 104 6.91 20.93 2.71
CA ALA A 104 7.74 21.45 3.81
C ALA A 104 8.94 20.56 4.16
N ARG A 105 9.14 19.42 3.45
CA ARG A 105 10.18 18.41 3.73
C ARG A 105 10.12 17.83 5.14
N ARG A 106 8.92 17.61 5.68
CA ARG A 106 8.65 17.17 7.06
C ARG A 106 7.73 15.94 7.09
N LEU A 107 7.86 15.03 6.10
CA LEU A 107 7.16 13.75 6.16
C LEU A 107 7.59 12.96 7.41
N PRO A 108 6.67 12.22 8.03
CA PRO A 108 7.00 11.36 9.16
C PRO A 108 7.91 10.22 8.72
N ASN A 109 8.77 9.76 9.63
CA ASN A 109 9.44 8.48 9.47
C ASN A 109 8.42 7.37 9.73
N LEU A 110 8.09 6.59 8.70
CA LEU A 110 7.10 5.53 8.82
C LEU A 110 7.74 4.26 9.34
N VAL A 111 6.97 3.50 10.13
CA VAL A 111 7.38 2.17 10.58
C VAL A 111 7.53 1.24 9.38
N GLU A 112 8.67 0.57 9.28
CA GLU A 112 9.00 -0.43 8.28
C GLU A 112 9.03 -1.83 8.89
N GLU A 113 9.05 -2.87 8.06
CA GLU A 113 9.04 -4.26 8.53
C GLU A 113 10.22 -4.56 9.46
N GLN A 114 11.41 -4.02 9.16
CA GLN A 114 12.62 -4.19 10.00
C GLN A 114 12.54 -3.50 11.37
N ASP A 115 11.57 -2.62 11.58
CA ASP A 115 11.35 -1.95 12.87
C ASP A 115 10.52 -2.82 13.81
N ILE A 116 9.88 -3.89 13.30
CA ILE A 116 9.11 -4.84 14.07
C ILE A 116 10.07 -5.80 14.77
N LEU A 117 10.20 -5.64 16.08
CA LEU A 117 11.15 -6.43 16.89
C LEU A 117 10.49 -7.55 17.69
N SER A 118 9.18 -7.58 17.77
CA SER A 118 8.45 -8.58 18.55
C SER A 118 7.06 -8.84 17.96
N ASP A 119 6.56 -10.05 18.21
CA ASP A 119 5.17 -10.42 18.00
C ASP A 119 4.57 -10.81 19.34
N LEU A 120 3.55 -10.09 19.77
CA LEU A 120 2.96 -10.21 21.09
C LEU A 120 1.60 -10.95 21.10
N HIS A 121 1.25 -11.60 19.97
CA HIS A 121 -0.02 -12.31 19.84
C HIS A 121 0.11 -13.52 18.90
N MET A 122 0.41 -14.68 19.45
CA MET A 122 0.59 -15.92 18.70
C MET A 122 -0.20 -17.07 19.33
N HIS A 123 -0.78 -17.92 18.48
CA HIS A 123 -1.50 -19.14 18.89
C HIS A 123 -0.76 -20.38 18.38
N THR A 124 -0.77 -21.44 19.16
CA THR A 124 -0.10 -22.70 18.85
C THR A 124 -1.10 -23.85 18.71
N VAL A 125 -0.61 -25.06 18.42
CA VAL A 125 -1.42 -26.30 18.42
C VAL A 125 -2.05 -26.63 19.77
N TRP A 126 -1.68 -25.90 20.83
CA TRP A 126 -2.31 -26.05 22.13
C TRP A 126 -3.73 -25.48 22.17
N SER A 127 -4.03 -24.48 21.33
CA SER A 127 -5.40 -23.99 21.12
C SER A 127 -5.82 -24.16 19.66
N ASP A 128 -5.81 -23.14 18.87
CA ASP A 128 -6.31 -23.10 17.47
C ASP A 128 -5.23 -22.77 16.44
N GLY A 129 -3.98 -22.67 16.86
CA GLY A 129 -2.85 -22.52 15.95
C GLY A 129 -2.47 -23.82 15.26
N THR A 130 -1.57 -23.74 14.30
CA THR A 130 -1.14 -24.87 13.45
C THR A 130 0.29 -25.34 13.73
N LEU A 131 1.09 -24.55 14.46
CA LEU A 131 2.49 -24.84 14.77
C LEU A 131 2.68 -25.02 16.28
N SER A 132 3.66 -25.84 16.65
CA SER A 132 4.10 -25.97 18.03
C SER A 132 4.81 -24.71 18.53
N VAL A 133 4.95 -24.54 19.83
CA VAL A 133 5.71 -23.43 20.45
C VAL A 133 7.12 -23.33 19.87
N LEU A 134 7.79 -24.49 19.68
CA LEU A 134 9.15 -24.52 19.14
C LEU A 134 9.21 -24.06 17.68
N GLU A 135 8.26 -24.50 16.86
CA GLU A 135 8.17 -24.07 15.45
C GLU A 135 7.85 -22.59 15.32
N MET A 136 6.94 -22.06 16.16
CA MET A 136 6.64 -20.64 16.23
C MET A 136 7.88 -19.82 16.63
N ALA A 137 8.64 -20.28 17.65
CA ALA A 137 9.87 -19.61 18.06
C ALA A 137 10.94 -19.61 16.95
N LYS A 138 11.10 -20.72 16.23
CA LYS A 138 12.02 -20.79 15.06
C LYS A 138 11.58 -19.86 13.93
N ALA A 139 10.28 -19.81 13.60
CA ALA A 139 9.75 -18.91 12.57
C ALA A 139 9.96 -17.44 12.95
N ALA A 140 9.76 -17.09 14.21
CA ALA A 140 10.02 -15.75 14.74
C ALA A 140 11.51 -15.38 14.64
N GLN A 141 12.39 -16.29 15.03
CA GLN A 141 13.85 -16.10 14.91
C GLN A 141 14.28 -15.87 13.45
N GLN A 142 13.73 -16.64 12.51
CA GLN A 142 14.00 -16.48 11.06
C GLN A 142 13.57 -15.13 10.51
N ARG A 143 12.52 -14.51 11.12
CA ARG A 143 12.06 -13.16 10.79
C ARG A 143 12.81 -12.06 11.52
N GLY A 144 13.81 -12.39 12.33
CA GLY A 144 14.60 -11.42 13.08
C GLY A 144 13.90 -10.86 14.33
N LEU A 145 12.80 -11.46 14.77
CA LEU A 145 12.12 -11.04 16.00
C LEU A 145 12.96 -11.38 17.21
N ARG A 146 13.01 -10.48 18.18
CA ARG A 146 13.77 -10.61 19.45
C ARG A 146 12.96 -11.19 20.60
N ALA A 147 11.64 -11.03 20.51
CA ALA A 147 10.70 -11.54 21.52
C ALA A 147 9.39 -11.95 20.88
N VAL A 148 8.76 -12.97 21.45
CA VAL A 148 7.42 -13.41 21.09
C VAL A 148 6.61 -13.73 22.35
N VAL A 149 5.30 -13.57 22.28
CA VAL A 149 4.38 -13.97 23.34
C VAL A 149 3.39 -14.96 22.78
N ILE A 150 3.37 -16.17 23.36
CA ILE A 150 2.34 -17.17 23.07
C ILE A 150 1.08 -16.80 23.86
N THR A 151 -0.03 -16.70 23.15
CA THR A 151 -1.33 -16.25 23.70
C THR A 151 -2.42 -17.27 23.38
N ASP A 152 -2.15 -18.55 23.59
CA ASP A 152 -3.13 -19.60 23.40
C ASP A 152 -4.40 -19.34 24.21
N HIS A 153 -5.54 -19.68 23.65
CA HIS A 153 -6.85 -19.43 24.28
C HIS A 153 -7.04 -20.25 25.55
N SER A 154 -7.73 -19.66 26.52
CA SER A 154 -8.21 -20.35 27.72
C SER A 154 -9.52 -21.07 27.45
N VAL A 155 -9.95 -21.91 28.40
CA VAL A 155 -11.20 -22.68 28.35
C VAL A 155 -12.45 -21.81 28.12
N SER A 156 -12.39 -20.53 28.42
CA SER A 156 -13.51 -19.60 28.24
C SER A 156 -13.94 -19.44 26.77
N LEU A 157 -13.06 -19.77 25.81
CA LEU A 157 -13.35 -19.73 24.38
C LEU A 157 -13.37 -21.15 23.79
N GLY A 158 -14.48 -21.83 23.94
CA GLY A 158 -14.62 -23.26 23.60
C GLY A 158 -14.40 -23.61 22.13
N VAL A 159 -14.71 -22.69 21.19
CA VAL A 159 -14.56 -22.92 19.75
C VAL A 159 -13.08 -23.01 19.30
N THR A 160 -12.15 -22.56 20.11
CA THR A 160 -10.71 -22.53 19.83
C THR A 160 -9.92 -23.64 20.51
N ASN A 161 -10.59 -24.65 21.06
CA ASN A 161 -9.93 -25.69 21.86
C ASN A 161 -9.09 -25.15 23.02
N GLY A 162 -9.58 -24.07 23.65
CA GLY A 162 -8.85 -23.33 24.69
C GLY A 162 -8.39 -24.21 25.85
N LEU A 163 -7.26 -23.84 26.44
CA LEU A 163 -6.57 -24.58 27.49
C LEU A 163 -7.35 -24.57 28.81
N SER A 164 -7.64 -25.75 29.35
CA SER A 164 -8.01 -25.88 30.76
C SER A 164 -6.78 -25.79 31.66
N ILE A 165 -7.00 -25.65 32.99
CA ILE A 165 -5.92 -25.59 33.98
C ILE A 165 -5.09 -26.87 33.96
N GLU A 166 -5.73 -28.04 33.71
CA GLU A 166 -5.06 -29.34 33.67
C GLU A 166 -4.20 -29.54 32.41
N ARG A 167 -4.46 -28.76 31.34
CA ARG A 167 -3.68 -28.80 30.08
C ARG A 167 -2.53 -27.80 30.06
N LEU A 168 -2.49 -26.88 30.98
CA LEU A 168 -1.47 -25.85 31.09
C LEU A 168 -0.30 -26.34 31.91
#